data_ba913a0568f10550ba0ac992f11de93f
#
_entry.id   ba913a0568f10550ba0ac992f11de93f
#
_cell.length_a   1.000
_cell.length_b   1.000
_cell.length_c   1.000
_cell.angle_alpha   90.00
_cell.angle_beta   90.00
_cell.angle_gamma   90.00
#
_symmetry.space_group_name_H-M   'P 1'
#
loop_
_entity.id
_entity.type
_entity.pdbx_description
1 polymer ?
#
loop_
_entity_poly.entity_id
_entity_poly.type
_entity_poly.pdbx_seq_one_letter_code
_entity_poly.pdbx_strand_id
1 'polypeptide(L)'
;MDVANKKIPEGDFEKERQEVLATWHTGKEVDLKEAFEYQKQITGDRRFSNKLAEAKRVKKTLTQPRAGVPVLEEHVKLMQYLEKYGKVDLLPSTIDSYTRLNRYDAAEKGIKSSIIEGRALMNGLPVVNHGVRQCRTIIESVNTPIQVRHGTPDARLLTEVAYAAGFTSYEGGGVSYNLPYCKNIPMEETIKTWQYTDRLTGLYAENGIIINREPYGPLTGTLVPPCISHAVAVIEAILAAEQGVKDITVGYGQCGNITQDVAAIQSLEQVTNEYLEKYGYGDVEVTTVLHEWMGGFPEDEAQAFAVISLGAACAALSKATKVIVKSPHEAVGIPTMEANAEGCRATKQVINMLYEQNYTASNLEEEREMILRETRQILEKTYELGEGDWAVGCCRAVEAGVIDVPFAPCAANAGLVLPARDNDGAVRIMDMGNLPFDDDIKTFHKDKMEKRAKFEKRDVHFNMVVDDIYAIGRGHIVGRPEYSQKDKK
;
A
#
# COMPACT_ATOMS: atom_id res chain seq x y z
N MET A 1 18.10 -18.41 10.96
CA MET A 1 16.86 -17.84 10.38
C MET A 1 15.87 -18.98 10.26
N ASP A 2 14.74 -18.85 10.94
CA ASP A 2 13.71 -19.90 11.00
C ASP A 2 12.44 -19.45 10.24
N VAL A 3 12.63 -19.08 8.98
CA VAL A 3 11.57 -18.69 8.04
C VAL A 3 11.80 -19.39 6.71
N ALA A 4 10.74 -19.80 6.03
CA ALA A 4 10.81 -20.37 4.69
C ALA A 4 9.54 -20.00 3.91
N ASN A 5 9.67 -19.84 2.60
CA ASN A 5 8.51 -19.66 1.73
C ASN A 5 7.85 -21.02 1.43
N LYS A 6 7.11 -21.52 2.41
CA LYS A 6 6.37 -22.79 2.31
C LYS A 6 4.97 -22.62 2.86
N LYS A 7 4.00 -23.24 2.18
CA LYS A 7 2.62 -23.28 2.66
C LYS A 7 2.55 -23.92 4.04
N ILE A 8 1.91 -23.22 4.98
CA ILE A 8 1.71 -23.75 6.35
C ILE A 8 0.82 -24.97 6.28
N PRO A 9 1.26 -26.15 6.81
CA PRO A 9 0.44 -27.35 6.86
C PRO A 9 -0.84 -27.13 7.67
N GLU A 10 -1.95 -27.77 7.27
CA GLU A 10 -3.27 -27.57 7.89
C GLU A 10 -3.26 -27.80 9.41
N GLY A 11 -2.59 -28.88 9.86
CA GLY A 11 -2.52 -29.20 11.30
C GLY A 11 -1.75 -28.15 12.12
N ASP A 12 -0.66 -27.60 11.57
CA ASP A 12 0.12 -26.55 12.23
C ASP A 12 -0.66 -25.24 12.24
N PHE A 13 -1.33 -24.92 11.13
CA PHE A 13 -2.19 -23.74 11.02
C PHE A 13 -3.31 -23.77 12.06
N GLU A 14 -4.03 -24.90 12.17
CA GLU A 14 -5.15 -25.02 13.11
C GLU A 14 -4.70 -24.92 14.56
N LYS A 15 -3.54 -25.48 14.90
CA LYS A 15 -2.96 -25.35 16.24
C LYS A 15 -2.63 -23.90 16.56
N GLU A 16 -1.92 -23.21 15.67
CA GLU A 16 -1.58 -21.79 15.85
C GLU A 16 -2.84 -20.93 15.93
N ARG A 17 -3.85 -21.24 15.10
CA ARG A 17 -5.13 -20.55 15.08
C ARG A 17 -5.83 -20.57 16.44
N GLN A 18 -5.83 -21.71 17.15
CA GLN A 18 -6.40 -21.79 18.48
C GLN A 18 -5.69 -20.86 19.49
N GLU A 19 -4.38 -20.77 19.39
CA GLU A 19 -3.58 -19.85 20.21
C GLU A 19 -3.90 -18.38 19.87
N VAL A 20 -3.99 -18.03 18.59
CA VAL A 20 -4.34 -16.69 18.11
C VAL A 20 -5.73 -16.27 18.61
N LEU A 21 -6.74 -17.11 18.44
CA LEU A 21 -8.11 -16.81 18.87
C LEU A 21 -8.24 -16.68 20.39
N ALA A 22 -7.36 -17.29 21.16
CA ALA A 22 -7.34 -17.17 22.61
C ALA A 22 -6.73 -15.85 23.13
N THR A 23 -6.04 -15.07 22.28
CA THR A 23 -5.32 -13.85 22.68
C THR A 23 -6.24 -12.71 23.13
N TRP A 24 -7.49 -12.68 22.64
CA TRP A 24 -8.50 -11.68 23.02
C TRP A 24 -9.90 -12.29 23.04
N HIS A 25 -10.78 -11.78 23.90
CA HIS A 25 -12.10 -12.38 24.14
C HIS A 25 -13.00 -12.46 22.90
N THR A 26 -12.86 -11.53 21.93
CA THR A 26 -13.65 -11.53 20.68
C THR A 26 -13.21 -12.61 19.68
N GLY A 27 -12.03 -13.22 19.89
CA GLY A 27 -11.63 -14.39 19.10
C GLY A 27 -12.59 -15.58 19.26
N LYS A 28 -13.32 -15.67 20.41
CA LYS A 28 -14.35 -16.67 20.63
C LYS A 28 -15.59 -16.52 19.73
N GLU A 29 -15.74 -15.35 19.08
CA GLU A 29 -16.82 -15.11 18.11
C GLU A 29 -16.51 -15.68 16.74
N VAL A 30 -15.27 -16.09 16.49
CA VAL A 30 -14.82 -16.58 15.17
C VAL A 30 -15.10 -18.06 15.06
N ASP A 31 -16.11 -18.41 14.28
CA ASP A 31 -16.40 -19.76 13.82
C ASP A 31 -16.20 -19.82 12.30
N LEU A 32 -15.23 -20.63 11.81
CA LEU A 32 -14.90 -20.67 10.38
C LEU A 32 -16.07 -21.15 9.53
N LYS A 33 -16.85 -22.11 10.00
CA LYS A 33 -17.97 -22.63 9.23
C LYS A 33 -19.05 -21.57 9.04
N GLU A 34 -19.37 -20.86 10.12
CA GLU A 34 -20.31 -19.74 10.07
C GLU A 34 -19.75 -18.58 9.24
N ALA A 35 -18.45 -18.29 9.37
CA ALA A 35 -17.78 -17.25 8.61
C ALA A 35 -17.81 -17.54 7.09
N PHE A 36 -17.57 -18.78 6.67
CA PHE A 36 -17.69 -19.17 5.26
C PHE A 36 -19.12 -19.00 4.75
N GLU A 37 -20.12 -19.45 5.49
CA GLU A 37 -21.52 -19.30 5.08
C GLU A 37 -21.93 -17.81 5.01
N TYR A 38 -21.47 -16.98 5.93
CA TYR A 38 -21.72 -15.53 5.89
C TYR A 38 -21.03 -14.89 4.68
N GLN A 39 -19.75 -15.21 4.45
CA GLN A 39 -18.98 -14.68 3.32
C GLN A 39 -19.58 -15.07 1.96
N LYS A 40 -20.14 -16.28 1.80
CA LYS A 40 -20.81 -16.72 0.58
C LYS A 40 -22.06 -15.91 0.24
N GLN A 41 -22.69 -15.26 1.22
CA GLN A 41 -23.85 -14.38 1.00
C GLN A 41 -23.44 -13.01 0.42
N ILE A 42 -22.17 -12.63 0.53
CA ILE A 42 -21.63 -11.41 -0.04
C ILE A 42 -21.28 -11.68 -1.50
N THR A 43 -22.14 -11.27 -2.44
CA THR A 43 -22.03 -11.59 -3.87
C THR A 43 -21.96 -10.34 -4.76
N GLY A 44 -21.62 -10.55 -6.04
CA GLY A 44 -21.61 -9.50 -7.06
C GLY A 44 -20.65 -8.35 -6.69
N ASP A 45 -21.10 -7.12 -6.88
CA ASP A 45 -20.32 -5.91 -6.66
C ASP A 45 -20.02 -5.61 -5.18
N ARG A 46 -20.65 -6.34 -4.26
CA ARG A 46 -20.31 -6.26 -2.83
C ARG A 46 -19.04 -7.02 -2.49
N ARG A 47 -18.49 -7.83 -3.41
CA ARG A 47 -17.21 -8.51 -3.25
C ARG A 47 -16.11 -7.68 -3.89
N PHE A 48 -15.08 -7.37 -3.12
CA PHE A 48 -13.99 -6.47 -3.51
C PHE A 48 -13.27 -6.98 -4.77
N SER A 49 -12.90 -8.27 -4.81
CA SER A 49 -12.25 -8.92 -5.95
C SER A 49 -13.03 -8.79 -7.26
N ASN A 50 -14.36 -9.00 -7.22
CA ASN A 50 -15.21 -8.88 -8.41
C ASN A 50 -15.18 -7.45 -8.97
N LYS A 51 -15.22 -6.46 -8.08
CA LYS A 51 -15.21 -5.05 -8.48
C LYS A 51 -13.86 -4.64 -9.07
N LEU A 52 -12.76 -5.15 -8.53
CA LEU A 52 -11.43 -4.94 -9.09
C LEU A 52 -11.29 -5.60 -10.47
N ALA A 53 -11.71 -6.86 -10.62
CA ALA A 53 -11.66 -7.57 -11.89
C ALA A 53 -12.44 -6.85 -12.99
N GLU A 54 -13.65 -6.36 -12.69
CA GLU A 54 -14.44 -5.57 -13.64
C GLU A 54 -13.74 -4.25 -14.00
N ALA A 55 -13.21 -3.52 -13.02
CA ALA A 55 -12.49 -2.27 -13.26
C ALA A 55 -11.26 -2.48 -14.16
N LYS A 56 -10.48 -3.54 -13.92
CA LYS A 56 -9.35 -3.94 -14.77
C LYS A 56 -9.81 -4.25 -16.19
N ARG A 57 -10.87 -5.04 -16.34
CA ARG A 57 -11.45 -5.41 -17.65
C ARG A 57 -11.86 -4.18 -18.48
N VAL A 58 -12.49 -3.20 -17.85
CA VAL A 58 -12.94 -1.97 -18.54
C VAL A 58 -11.91 -0.85 -18.52
N LYS A 59 -10.76 -1.08 -17.90
CA LYS A 59 -9.64 -0.13 -17.74
C LYS A 59 -10.05 1.20 -17.10
N LYS A 60 -10.95 1.16 -16.13
CA LYS A 60 -11.45 2.34 -15.42
C LYS A 60 -11.06 2.29 -13.95
N THR A 61 -10.27 3.26 -13.52
CA THR A 61 -9.77 3.36 -12.14
C THR A 61 -10.91 3.59 -11.14
N LEU A 62 -10.92 2.81 -10.06
CA LEU A 62 -11.83 2.95 -8.92
C LEU A 62 -11.25 3.88 -7.85
N THR A 63 -12.11 4.61 -7.16
CA THR A 63 -11.73 5.51 -6.06
C THR A 63 -11.94 4.85 -4.70
N GLN A 64 -10.95 4.99 -3.80
CA GLN A 64 -11.00 4.55 -2.42
C GLN A 64 -10.36 5.57 -1.49
N PRO A 65 -11.08 6.18 -0.53
CA PRO A 65 -10.49 7.08 0.46
C PRO A 65 -9.73 6.33 1.56
N ARG A 66 -9.17 7.08 2.50
CA ARG A 66 -8.62 6.57 3.77
C ARG A 66 -9.43 7.15 4.90
N ALA A 67 -10.17 6.32 5.62
CA ALA A 67 -11.02 6.77 6.70
C ALA A 67 -11.28 5.66 7.74
N GLY A 68 -11.46 6.08 9.00
CA GLY A 68 -11.83 5.20 10.09
C GLY A 68 -11.97 6.01 11.38
N VAL A 69 -12.95 5.64 12.21
CA VAL A 69 -13.19 6.24 13.54
C VAL A 69 -13.48 5.14 14.55
N PRO A 70 -13.19 5.36 15.85
CA PRO A 70 -13.19 4.28 16.84
C PRO A 70 -14.57 3.83 17.31
N VAL A 71 -15.57 4.69 17.25
CA VAL A 71 -16.94 4.38 17.72
C VAL A 71 -17.73 3.77 16.57
N LEU A 72 -18.32 2.60 16.80
CA LEU A 72 -18.95 1.79 15.77
C LEU A 72 -20.05 2.54 15.00
N GLU A 73 -20.96 3.19 15.72
CA GLU A 73 -22.08 3.92 15.14
C GLU A 73 -21.61 5.11 14.28
N GLU A 74 -20.55 5.78 14.73
CA GLU A 74 -19.94 6.88 13.96
C GLU A 74 -19.18 6.33 12.73
N HIS A 75 -18.58 5.15 12.84
CA HIS A 75 -17.95 4.50 11.70
C HIS A 75 -18.99 4.07 10.65
N VAL A 76 -20.12 3.54 11.05
CA VAL A 76 -21.25 3.23 10.15
C VAL A 76 -21.72 4.50 9.43
N LYS A 77 -21.93 5.61 10.16
CA LYS A 77 -22.31 6.90 9.55
C LYS A 77 -21.27 7.39 8.55
N LEU A 78 -19.98 7.26 8.90
CA LEU A 78 -18.87 7.62 8.00
C LEU A 78 -18.90 6.80 6.71
N MET A 79 -19.07 5.48 6.78
CA MET A 79 -19.15 4.62 5.59
C MET A 79 -20.36 4.96 4.72
N GLN A 80 -21.53 5.16 5.32
CA GLN A 80 -22.73 5.59 4.61
C GLN A 80 -22.57 6.97 3.97
N TYR A 81 -21.89 7.89 4.64
CA TYR A 81 -21.61 9.22 4.10
C TYR A 81 -20.70 9.17 2.88
N LEU A 82 -19.61 8.40 2.96
CA LEU A 82 -18.66 8.21 1.85
C LEU A 82 -19.33 7.52 0.65
N GLU A 83 -20.15 6.50 0.89
CA GLU A 83 -20.92 5.85 -0.17
C GLU A 83 -21.87 6.84 -0.87
N LYS A 84 -22.67 7.55 -0.10
CA LYS A 84 -23.74 8.40 -0.62
C LYS A 84 -23.23 9.73 -1.21
N TYR A 85 -22.36 10.41 -0.47
CA TYR A 85 -21.92 11.78 -0.81
C TYR A 85 -20.52 11.81 -1.43
N GLY A 86 -19.63 10.90 -1.04
CA GLY A 86 -18.33 10.71 -1.68
C GLY A 86 -18.44 9.98 -3.02
N LYS A 87 -19.53 9.21 -3.23
CA LYS A 87 -19.74 8.37 -4.42
C LYS A 87 -18.54 7.46 -4.69
N VAL A 88 -17.93 6.97 -3.62
CA VAL A 88 -16.74 6.13 -3.70
C VAL A 88 -17.07 4.77 -4.31
N ASP A 89 -16.10 4.17 -4.97
CA ASP A 89 -16.27 2.85 -5.58
C ASP A 89 -15.92 1.73 -4.59
N LEU A 90 -15.03 2.02 -3.63
CA LEU A 90 -14.54 1.12 -2.60
C LEU A 90 -14.47 1.87 -1.27
N LEU A 91 -14.88 1.23 -0.19
CA LEU A 91 -14.85 1.80 1.16
C LEU A 91 -13.62 1.31 1.96
N PRO A 92 -13.06 2.14 2.83
CA PRO A 92 -11.98 1.76 3.73
C PRO A 92 -12.52 1.44 5.13
N SER A 93 -11.81 0.61 5.89
CA SER A 93 -11.82 0.62 7.35
C SER A 93 -10.39 0.72 7.83
N THR A 94 -9.92 1.93 8.03
CA THR A 94 -8.58 2.17 8.58
C THR A 94 -8.53 1.70 10.02
N ILE A 95 -7.50 0.92 10.37
CA ILE A 95 -7.30 0.37 11.71
C ILE A 95 -6.54 1.37 12.58
N ASP A 96 -6.97 1.51 13.83
CA ASP A 96 -6.35 2.41 14.80
C ASP A 96 -4.94 1.97 15.22
N SER A 97 -4.17 2.89 15.78
CA SER A 97 -2.77 2.65 16.14
C SER A 97 -2.58 1.64 17.27
N TYR A 98 -3.54 1.49 18.17
CA TYR A 98 -3.43 0.52 19.27
C TYR A 98 -3.69 -0.91 18.78
N THR A 99 -4.73 -1.11 17.96
CA THR A 99 -5.01 -2.40 17.32
C THR A 99 -3.84 -2.85 16.43
N ARG A 100 -3.21 -1.91 15.68
CA ARG A 100 -2.00 -2.22 14.89
C ARG A 100 -0.81 -2.72 15.72
N LEU A 101 -0.77 -2.42 16.98
CA LEU A 101 0.27 -2.86 17.93
C LEU A 101 -0.22 -3.95 18.88
N ASN A 102 -1.37 -4.57 18.58
CA ASN A 102 -2.04 -5.59 19.41
C ASN A 102 -2.29 -5.14 20.86
N ARG A 103 -2.48 -3.82 21.08
CA ARG A 103 -2.76 -3.19 22.38
C ARG A 103 -4.26 -3.01 22.60
N TYR A 104 -4.99 -4.12 22.63
CA TYR A 104 -6.46 -4.12 22.65
C TYR A 104 -7.05 -3.47 23.92
N ASP A 105 -6.41 -3.60 25.08
CA ASP A 105 -6.81 -2.87 26.30
C ASP A 105 -6.75 -1.34 26.12
N ALA A 106 -5.73 -0.85 25.41
CA ALA A 106 -5.60 0.58 25.13
C ALA A 106 -6.63 1.05 24.09
N ALA A 107 -6.92 0.23 23.08
CA ALA A 107 -7.99 0.49 22.11
C ALA A 107 -9.36 0.56 22.79
N GLU A 108 -9.67 -0.35 23.71
CA GLU A 108 -10.92 -0.34 24.47
C GLU A 108 -11.09 0.93 25.32
N LYS A 109 -10.02 1.37 25.99
CA LYS A 109 -10.02 2.65 26.71
C LYS A 109 -10.25 3.84 25.75
N GLY A 110 -9.61 3.81 24.57
CA GLY A 110 -9.77 4.84 23.54
C GLY A 110 -11.20 4.92 22.99
N ILE A 111 -11.88 3.78 22.80
CA ILE A 111 -13.31 3.73 22.43
C ILE A 111 -14.16 4.42 23.51
N LYS A 112 -14.00 3.99 24.78
CA LYS A 112 -14.75 4.56 25.91
C LYS A 112 -14.53 6.07 26.05
N SER A 113 -13.29 6.52 25.95
CA SER A 113 -12.95 7.95 26.00
C SER A 113 -13.57 8.71 24.82
N SER A 114 -13.58 8.16 23.63
CA SER A 114 -14.19 8.79 22.45
C SER A 114 -15.71 8.97 22.60
N ILE A 115 -16.39 7.98 23.21
CA ILE A 115 -17.82 8.06 23.52
C ILE A 115 -18.09 9.17 24.55
N ILE A 116 -17.32 9.23 25.64
CA ILE A 116 -17.48 10.23 26.71
C ILE A 116 -17.26 11.65 26.18
N GLU A 117 -16.21 11.84 25.37
CA GLU A 117 -15.86 13.15 24.80
C GLU A 117 -16.75 13.56 23.61
N GLY A 118 -17.56 12.65 23.06
CA GLY A 118 -18.39 12.91 21.88
C GLY A 118 -17.59 13.22 20.61
N ARG A 119 -16.33 12.78 20.54
CA ARG A 119 -15.44 12.95 19.37
C ARG A 119 -14.43 11.81 19.24
N ALA A 120 -13.95 11.55 18.03
CA ALA A 120 -12.91 10.55 17.81
C ALA A 120 -11.59 10.97 18.47
N LEU A 121 -11.08 10.15 19.38
CA LEU A 121 -9.76 10.31 20.02
C LEU A 121 -8.71 9.35 19.42
N MET A 122 -9.13 8.45 18.53
CA MET A 122 -8.26 7.58 17.76
C MET A 122 -8.59 7.71 16.26
N ASN A 123 -7.59 7.61 15.42
CA ASN A 123 -7.76 7.61 13.98
C ASN A 123 -7.81 6.15 13.48
N GLY A 124 -9.01 5.59 13.40
CA GLY A 124 -9.24 4.24 12.91
C GLY A 124 -10.22 3.42 13.73
N LEU A 125 -10.65 2.29 13.19
CA LEU A 125 -11.61 1.35 13.75
C LEU A 125 -10.88 0.22 14.51
N PRO A 126 -11.12 0.01 15.80
CA PRO A 126 -10.58 -1.13 16.54
C PRO A 126 -11.41 -2.40 16.29
N VAL A 127 -11.24 -3.01 15.11
CA VAL A 127 -11.99 -4.17 14.64
C VAL A 127 -11.98 -5.33 15.65
N VAL A 128 -10.81 -5.62 16.23
CA VAL A 128 -10.66 -6.71 17.21
C VAL A 128 -11.52 -6.45 18.45
N ASN A 129 -11.56 -5.20 18.96
CA ASN A 129 -12.36 -4.85 20.14
C ASN A 129 -13.86 -4.91 19.88
N HIS A 130 -14.31 -4.51 18.70
CA HIS A 130 -15.71 -4.60 18.31
C HIS A 130 -16.17 -6.04 18.06
N GLY A 131 -15.26 -6.92 17.61
CA GLY A 131 -15.57 -8.32 17.34
C GLY A 131 -16.40 -8.53 16.07
N VAL A 132 -16.71 -9.82 15.81
CA VAL A 132 -17.36 -10.24 14.55
C VAL A 132 -18.75 -9.65 14.41
N ARG A 133 -19.57 -9.78 15.43
CA ARG A 133 -21.01 -9.43 15.36
C ARG A 133 -21.22 -7.93 15.15
N GLN A 134 -20.47 -7.11 15.85
CA GLN A 134 -20.58 -5.66 15.72
C GLN A 134 -20.03 -5.19 14.36
N CYS A 135 -18.91 -5.73 13.90
CA CYS A 135 -18.36 -5.38 12.60
C CYS A 135 -19.26 -5.78 11.43
N ARG A 136 -20.11 -6.82 11.55
CA ARG A 136 -21.12 -7.17 10.53
C ARG A 136 -22.11 -6.03 10.30
N THR A 137 -22.46 -5.26 11.33
CA THR A 137 -23.36 -4.10 11.16
C THR A 137 -22.78 -3.06 10.21
N ILE A 138 -21.46 -2.93 10.13
CA ILE A 138 -20.79 -2.05 9.15
C ILE A 138 -21.00 -2.60 7.73
N ILE A 139 -20.72 -3.90 7.54
CA ILE A 139 -20.85 -4.57 6.24
C ILE A 139 -22.29 -4.52 5.72
N GLU A 140 -23.27 -4.66 6.60
CA GLU A 140 -24.70 -4.66 6.28
C GLU A 140 -25.27 -3.27 6.03
N SER A 141 -24.59 -2.21 6.51
CA SER A 141 -25.05 -0.83 6.44
C SER A 141 -24.82 -0.16 5.08
N VAL A 142 -24.01 -0.77 4.21
CA VAL A 142 -23.62 -0.23 2.88
C VAL A 142 -23.65 -1.32 1.81
N ASN A 143 -23.70 -0.90 0.55
CA ASN A 143 -23.62 -1.81 -0.60
C ASN A 143 -22.22 -1.85 -1.24
N THR A 144 -21.41 -0.83 -1.00
CA THR A 144 -20.05 -0.72 -1.49
C THR A 144 -19.11 -1.64 -0.70
N PRO A 145 -18.25 -2.46 -1.35
CA PRO A 145 -17.36 -3.37 -0.66
C PRO A 145 -16.32 -2.62 0.19
N ILE A 146 -15.98 -3.20 1.33
CA ILE A 146 -15.09 -2.60 2.34
C ILE A 146 -13.79 -3.38 2.43
N GLN A 147 -12.67 -2.64 2.49
CA GLN A 147 -11.34 -3.17 2.76
C GLN A 147 -10.87 -2.78 4.16
N VAL A 148 -10.33 -3.72 4.93
CA VAL A 148 -9.51 -3.40 6.10
C VAL A 148 -8.18 -2.82 5.63
N ARG A 149 -7.83 -1.65 6.14
CA ARG A 149 -6.63 -0.92 5.75
C ARG A 149 -5.70 -0.69 6.92
N HIS A 150 -4.43 -0.69 6.63
CA HIS A 150 -3.30 -0.70 7.54
C HIS A 150 -3.05 -2.03 8.23
N GLY A 151 -2.04 -2.71 7.75
CA GLY A 151 -1.50 -3.89 8.36
C GLY A 151 -0.85 -3.59 9.73
N THR A 152 -0.59 -4.65 10.42
CA THR A 152 0.12 -4.67 11.68
C THR A 152 1.34 -5.58 11.52
N PRO A 153 2.35 -5.49 12.37
CA PRO A 153 3.43 -6.49 12.39
C PRO A 153 2.91 -7.91 12.63
N ASP A 154 1.84 -8.04 13.43
CA ASP A 154 1.11 -9.29 13.64
C ASP A 154 -0.39 -9.05 13.42
N ALA A 155 -0.88 -9.45 12.25
CA ALA A 155 -2.25 -9.24 11.79
C ALA A 155 -3.17 -10.44 12.07
N ARG A 156 -2.69 -11.52 12.70
CA ARG A 156 -3.37 -12.80 12.78
C ARG A 156 -4.79 -12.70 13.36
N LEU A 157 -4.95 -12.20 14.58
CA LEU A 157 -6.28 -12.08 15.19
C LEU A 157 -7.16 -11.05 14.48
N LEU A 158 -6.59 -9.93 14.03
CA LEU A 158 -7.32 -8.92 13.28
C LEU A 158 -7.90 -9.51 11.98
N THR A 159 -7.15 -10.33 11.28
CA THR A 159 -7.60 -10.97 10.04
C THR A 159 -8.71 -12.00 10.31
N GLU A 160 -8.58 -12.82 11.37
CA GLU A 160 -9.61 -13.78 11.79
C GLU A 160 -10.95 -13.07 12.04
N VAL A 161 -10.94 -12.01 12.84
CA VAL A 161 -12.16 -11.24 13.16
C VAL A 161 -12.71 -10.54 11.92
N ALA A 162 -11.84 -9.91 11.12
CA ALA A 162 -12.26 -9.16 9.94
C ALA A 162 -12.93 -10.06 8.89
N TYR A 163 -12.32 -11.21 8.56
CA TYR A 163 -12.88 -12.11 7.55
C TYR A 163 -14.19 -12.75 8.02
N ALA A 164 -14.28 -13.14 9.29
CA ALA A 164 -15.50 -13.64 9.89
C ALA A 164 -16.62 -12.58 9.94
N ALA A 165 -16.24 -11.31 10.04
CA ALA A 165 -17.19 -10.20 9.99
C ALA A 165 -17.66 -9.82 8.57
N GLY A 166 -17.01 -10.34 7.50
CA GLY A 166 -17.45 -10.10 6.13
C GLY A 166 -16.63 -9.07 5.36
N PHE A 167 -15.48 -8.62 5.86
CA PHE A 167 -14.56 -7.85 5.03
C PHE A 167 -14.01 -8.73 3.90
N THR A 168 -14.04 -8.23 2.67
CA THR A 168 -13.68 -8.99 1.47
C THR A 168 -12.34 -8.57 0.86
N SER A 169 -11.60 -7.71 1.55
CA SER A 169 -10.24 -7.29 1.19
C SER A 169 -9.47 -6.84 2.42
N TYR A 170 -8.14 -7.06 2.39
CA TYR A 170 -7.24 -6.71 3.48
C TYR A 170 -5.92 -6.13 2.94
N GLU A 171 -5.56 -4.93 3.39
CA GLU A 171 -4.31 -4.26 3.05
C GLU A 171 -3.29 -4.42 4.17
N GLY A 172 -2.05 -4.73 3.78
CA GLY A 172 -0.88 -4.88 4.64
C GLY A 172 0.05 -6.00 4.16
N GLY A 173 1.20 -6.16 4.81
CA GLY A 173 2.16 -7.19 4.44
C GLY A 173 3.33 -7.29 5.43
N GLY A 174 4.00 -8.42 5.46
CA GLY A 174 5.08 -8.72 6.39
C GLY A 174 6.36 -7.94 6.10
N VAL A 175 6.63 -7.68 4.83
CA VAL A 175 7.79 -6.93 4.34
C VAL A 175 7.44 -5.46 4.16
N SER A 176 6.37 -5.20 3.39
CA SER A 176 5.94 -3.87 3.00
C SER A 176 5.50 -2.98 4.16
N TYR A 177 5.10 -3.57 5.28
CA TYR A 177 4.78 -2.86 6.52
C TYR A 177 5.93 -2.85 7.54
N ASN A 178 6.80 -3.88 7.53
CA ASN A 178 7.97 -3.90 8.40
C ASN A 178 8.91 -2.73 8.08
N LEU A 179 9.33 -2.62 6.84
CA LEU A 179 10.31 -1.62 6.40
C LEU A 179 9.94 -0.18 6.82
N PRO A 180 8.72 0.33 6.51
CA PRO A 180 8.38 1.72 6.83
C PRO A 180 7.90 1.96 8.27
N TYR A 181 7.51 0.93 9.04
CA TYR A 181 6.80 1.15 10.30
C TYR A 181 7.33 0.36 11.49
N CYS A 182 8.12 -0.70 11.30
CA CYS A 182 8.61 -1.56 12.40
C CYS A 182 10.08 -1.28 12.70
N LYS A 183 10.34 -0.47 13.73
CA LYS A 183 11.72 -0.09 14.06
C LYS A 183 12.56 -1.28 14.55
N ASN A 184 12.03 -2.11 15.43
CA ASN A 184 12.79 -3.13 16.15
C ASN A 184 12.17 -4.54 16.06
N ILE A 185 11.24 -4.78 15.15
CA ILE A 185 10.64 -6.11 14.94
C ILE A 185 11.39 -6.79 13.81
N PRO A 186 11.98 -7.98 14.03
CA PRO A 186 12.69 -8.71 12.99
C PRO A 186 11.80 -8.97 11.76
N MET A 187 12.37 -8.83 10.57
CA MET A 187 11.66 -9.11 9.31
C MET A 187 11.15 -10.55 9.26
N GLU A 188 11.94 -11.48 9.74
CA GLU A 188 11.58 -12.89 9.87
C GLU A 188 10.27 -13.11 10.67
N GLU A 189 10.09 -12.38 11.77
CA GLU A 189 8.90 -12.47 12.60
C GLU A 189 7.66 -11.95 11.85
N THR A 190 7.77 -10.79 11.20
CA THR A 190 6.64 -10.23 10.45
C THR A 190 6.28 -11.06 9.23
N ILE A 191 7.25 -11.66 8.54
CA ILE A 191 6.96 -12.59 7.44
C ILE A 191 6.16 -13.79 7.97
N LYS A 192 6.57 -14.41 9.07
CA LYS A 192 5.84 -15.56 9.66
C LYS A 192 4.39 -15.22 10.03
N THR A 193 4.17 -14.13 10.73
CA THR A 193 2.82 -13.72 11.13
C THR A 193 1.93 -13.40 9.93
N TRP A 194 2.51 -12.87 8.84
CA TRP A 194 1.79 -12.61 7.62
C TRP A 194 1.58 -13.87 6.76
N GLN A 195 2.47 -14.85 6.81
CA GLN A 195 2.21 -16.17 6.23
C GLN A 195 0.96 -16.84 6.83
N TYR A 196 0.72 -16.67 8.13
CA TYR A 196 -0.54 -17.09 8.75
C TYR A 196 -1.75 -16.35 8.14
N THR A 197 -1.68 -15.03 8.02
CA THR A 197 -2.73 -14.19 7.44
C THR A 197 -3.05 -14.62 6.00
N ASP A 198 -2.02 -14.87 5.21
CA ASP A 198 -2.14 -15.33 3.83
C ASP A 198 -2.63 -16.78 3.75
N ARG A 199 -2.23 -17.66 4.70
CA ARG A 199 -2.78 -19.03 4.80
C ARG A 199 -4.26 -19.03 5.13
N LEU A 200 -4.71 -18.15 6.04
CA LEU A 200 -6.14 -17.96 6.30
C LEU A 200 -6.87 -17.50 5.03
N THR A 201 -6.30 -16.53 4.30
CA THR A 201 -6.86 -16.06 3.02
C THR A 201 -6.96 -17.19 2.00
N GLY A 202 -5.90 -18.01 1.89
CA GLY A 202 -5.89 -19.23 1.06
C GLY A 202 -6.94 -20.25 1.47
N LEU A 203 -7.18 -20.42 2.77
CA LEU A 203 -8.22 -21.31 3.28
C LEU A 203 -9.63 -20.85 2.85
N TYR A 204 -9.90 -19.54 2.85
CA TYR A 204 -11.14 -18.99 2.29
C TYR A 204 -11.24 -19.26 0.78
N ALA A 205 -10.14 -19.11 0.03
CA ALA A 205 -10.12 -19.41 -1.41
C ALA A 205 -10.38 -20.90 -1.70
N GLU A 206 -9.83 -21.82 -0.91
CA GLU A 206 -10.08 -23.27 -0.97
C GLU A 206 -11.57 -23.60 -0.74
N ASN A 207 -12.31 -22.72 -0.04
CA ASN A 207 -13.76 -22.83 0.18
C ASN A 207 -14.60 -22.02 -0.82
N GLY A 208 -13.99 -21.57 -1.94
CA GLY A 208 -14.66 -20.83 -3.01
C GLY A 208 -14.93 -19.35 -2.67
N ILE A 209 -14.24 -18.79 -1.68
CA ILE A 209 -14.42 -17.41 -1.21
C ILE A 209 -13.13 -16.63 -1.50
N ILE A 210 -13.14 -15.84 -2.56
CA ILE A 210 -11.98 -15.03 -2.92
C ILE A 210 -11.95 -13.74 -2.10
N ILE A 211 -10.90 -13.56 -1.30
CA ILE A 211 -10.62 -12.34 -0.55
C ILE A 211 -9.39 -11.69 -1.16
N ASN A 212 -9.48 -10.40 -1.48
CA ASN A 212 -8.39 -9.64 -2.04
C ASN A 212 -7.33 -9.32 -0.97
N ARG A 213 -6.05 -9.52 -1.32
CA ARG A 213 -4.89 -9.11 -0.53
C ARG A 213 -4.19 -7.92 -1.21
N GLU A 214 -3.71 -6.98 -0.42
CA GLU A 214 -3.05 -5.78 -0.91
C GLU A 214 -1.79 -5.47 -0.08
N PRO A 215 -0.59 -5.90 -0.52
CA PRO A 215 0.66 -5.42 0.07
C PRO A 215 0.79 -3.89 -0.02
N TYR A 216 1.38 -3.28 1.00
CA TYR A 216 1.49 -1.82 1.08
C TYR A 216 2.59 -1.28 0.14
N GLY A 217 2.22 -0.82 -1.04
CA GLY A 217 3.14 -0.43 -2.10
C GLY A 217 3.94 0.85 -1.86
N PRO A 218 3.41 1.93 -1.23
CA PRO A 218 4.15 3.18 -1.10
C PRO A 218 5.40 3.12 -0.23
N LEU A 219 5.54 2.15 0.65
CA LEU A 219 6.61 2.03 1.64
C LEU A 219 6.72 3.33 2.48
N THR A 220 7.84 4.04 2.46
CA THR A 220 7.97 5.33 3.15
C THR A 220 7.18 6.48 2.49
N GLY A 221 6.72 6.28 1.26
CA GLY A 221 5.87 7.23 0.54
C GLY A 221 6.56 8.51 0.06
N THR A 222 7.87 8.61 0.21
CA THR A 222 8.62 9.83 -0.15
C THR A 222 9.85 9.46 -0.98
N LEU A 223 9.87 9.86 -2.25
CA LEU A 223 10.98 9.63 -3.19
C LEU A 223 11.46 8.18 -3.27
N VAL A 224 10.59 7.21 -3.03
CA VAL A 224 10.95 5.79 -3.15
C VAL A 224 11.13 5.46 -4.65
N PRO A 225 12.31 4.99 -5.09
CA PRO A 225 12.49 4.56 -6.48
C PRO A 225 11.50 3.45 -6.83
N PRO A 226 10.83 3.51 -8.00
CA PRO A 226 9.84 2.50 -8.40
C PRO A 226 10.33 1.06 -8.29
N CYS A 227 11.57 0.80 -8.68
CA CYS A 227 12.16 -0.56 -8.66
C CYS A 227 12.19 -1.19 -7.26
N ILE A 228 12.44 -0.41 -6.20
CA ILE A 228 12.46 -0.91 -4.81
C ILE A 228 11.02 -1.25 -4.37
N SER A 229 10.07 -0.37 -4.64
CA SER A 229 8.65 -0.62 -4.37
C SER A 229 8.14 -1.86 -5.11
N HIS A 230 8.50 -2.02 -6.38
CA HIS A 230 8.12 -3.16 -7.21
C HIS A 230 8.73 -4.47 -6.69
N ALA A 231 10.02 -4.46 -6.35
CA ALA A 231 10.67 -5.66 -5.80
C ALA A 231 9.99 -6.14 -4.52
N VAL A 232 9.68 -5.24 -3.58
CA VAL A 232 8.94 -5.58 -2.36
C VAL A 232 7.54 -6.10 -2.69
N ALA A 233 6.81 -5.47 -3.61
CA ALA A 233 5.47 -5.90 -4.00
C ALA A 233 5.45 -7.30 -4.63
N VAL A 234 6.43 -7.62 -5.50
CA VAL A 234 6.57 -8.95 -6.13
C VAL A 234 6.89 -10.01 -5.08
N ILE A 235 7.81 -9.73 -4.15
CA ILE A 235 8.15 -10.68 -3.07
C ILE A 235 6.91 -10.97 -2.22
N GLU A 236 6.18 -9.95 -1.78
CA GLU A 236 4.93 -10.11 -1.03
C GLU A 236 3.89 -10.93 -1.81
N ALA A 237 3.78 -10.70 -3.12
CA ALA A 237 2.85 -11.45 -3.97
C ALA A 237 3.22 -12.94 -4.03
N ILE A 238 4.51 -13.28 -4.15
CA ILE A 238 4.98 -14.66 -4.15
C ILE A 238 4.76 -15.33 -2.78
N LEU A 239 5.09 -14.63 -1.68
CA LEU A 239 4.88 -15.14 -0.32
C LEU A 239 3.38 -15.44 -0.07
N ALA A 240 2.50 -14.54 -0.50
CA ALA A 240 1.07 -14.71 -0.35
C ALA A 240 0.50 -15.84 -1.25
N ALA A 241 0.97 -15.92 -2.50
CA ALA A 241 0.54 -16.95 -3.44
C ALA A 241 0.90 -18.36 -2.96
N GLU A 242 2.08 -18.54 -2.34
CA GLU A 242 2.49 -19.84 -1.73
C GLU A 242 1.50 -20.28 -0.65
N GLN A 243 0.92 -19.35 0.10
CA GLN A 243 -0.08 -19.66 1.13
C GLN A 243 -1.50 -19.93 0.56
N GLY A 244 -1.70 -19.76 -0.75
CA GLY A 244 -2.95 -20.05 -1.45
C GLY A 244 -3.81 -18.84 -1.77
N VAL A 245 -3.30 -17.62 -1.64
CA VAL A 245 -3.98 -16.38 -2.04
C VAL A 245 -4.20 -16.38 -3.56
N LYS A 246 -5.39 -15.96 -4.02
CA LYS A 246 -5.80 -16.01 -5.44
C LYS A 246 -6.12 -14.64 -6.04
N ASP A 247 -6.11 -13.58 -5.26
CA ASP A 247 -6.38 -12.21 -5.72
C ASP A 247 -5.49 -11.22 -4.98
N ILE A 248 -4.60 -10.54 -5.70
CA ILE A 248 -3.58 -9.65 -5.13
C ILE A 248 -3.60 -8.31 -5.85
N THR A 249 -3.67 -7.23 -5.08
CA THR A 249 -3.51 -5.87 -5.58
C THR A 249 -2.12 -5.36 -5.22
N VAL A 250 -1.25 -5.16 -6.20
CA VAL A 250 0.09 -4.59 -5.98
C VAL A 250 0.07 -3.08 -6.08
N GLY A 251 0.82 -2.41 -5.21
CA GLY A 251 0.72 -0.98 -5.01
C GLY A 251 1.99 -0.19 -5.35
N TYR A 252 1.78 1.07 -5.72
CA TYR A 252 2.82 2.05 -5.97
C TYR A 252 2.43 3.41 -5.39
N GLY A 253 3.38 4.10 -4.75
CA GLY A 253 3.21 5.47 -4.26
C GLY A 253 3.60 6.49 -5.32
N GLN A 254 2.71 7.42 -5.63
CA GLN A 254 2.95 8.49 -6.59
C GLN A 254 4.28 9.22 -6.31
N CYS A 255 5.14 9.37 -7.31
CA CYS A 255 6.33 10.20 -7.25
C CYS A 255 6.11 11.62 -7.81
N GLY A 256 5.08 11.82 -8.62
CA GLY A 256 4.66 13.13 -9.13
C GLY A 256 5.10 13.45 -10.57
N ASN A 257 6.08 12.73 -11.14
CA ASN A 257 6.37 12.80 -12.57
C ASN A 257 5.40 11.86 -13.31
N ILE A 258 4.51 12.44 -14.13
CA ILE A 258 3.44 11.67 -14.79
C ILE A 258 4.00 10.51 -15.63
N THR A 259 5.06 10.72 -16.39
CA THR A 259 5.64 9.67 -17.23
C THR A 259 6.17 8.52 -16.38
N GLN A 260 6.90 8.82 -15.31
CA GLN A 260 7.42 7.81 -14.39
C GLN A 260 6.30 7.08 -13.65
N ASP A 261 5.29 7.81 -13.14
CA ASP A 261 4.17 7.21 -12.42
C ASP A 261 3.33 6.28 -13.33
N VAL A 262 3.14 6.67 -14.60
CA VAL A 262 2.48 5.81 -15.61
C VAL A 262 3.33 4.58 -15.91
N ALA A 263 4.63 4.77 -16.17
CA ALA A 263 5.56 3.68 -16.41
C ALA A 263 5.63 2.70 -15.23
N ALA A 264 5.63 3.24 -13.99
CA ALA A 264 5.68 2.45 -12.77
C ALA A 264 4.46 1.53 -12.60
N ILE A 265 3.23 2.03 -12.78
CA ILE A 265 2.03 1.18 -12.68
C ILE A 265 2.02 0.09 -13.75
N GLN A 266 2.39 0.42 -15.00
CA GLN A 266 2.43 -0.54 -16.09
C GLN A 266 3.51 -1.62 -15.89
N SER A 267 4.71 -1.23 -15.46
CA SER A 267 5.80 -2.17 -15.18
C SER A 267 5.52 -3.02 -13.94
N LEU A 268 4.84 -2.49 -12.92
CA LEU A 268 4.48 -3.22 -11.71
C LEU A 268 3.55 -4.40 -12.01
N GLU A 269 2.49 -4.18 -12.78
CA GLU A 269 1.58 -5.25 -13.19
C GLU A 269 2.33 -6.31 -14.01
N GLN A 270 3.15 -5.86 -14.97
CA GLN A 270 3.91 -6.75 -15.83
C GLN A 270 4.88 -7.64 -15.04
N VAL A 271 5.75 -7.05 -14.21
CA VAL A 271 6.77 -7.82 -13.48
C VAL A 271 6.16 -8.73 -12.42
N THR A 272 5.05 -8.32 -11.81
CA THR A 272 4.35 -9.18 -10.85
C THR A 272 3.78 -10.43 -11.52
N ASN A 273 3.10 -10.28 -12.64
CA ASN A 273 2.59 -11.42 -13.42
C ASN A 273 3.72 -12.33 -13.91
N GLU A 274 4.82 -11.74 -14.44
CA GLU A 274 6.01 -12.47 -14.90
C GLU A 274 6.59 -13.39 -13.81
N TYR A 275 6.74 -12.87 -12.60
CA TYR A 275 7.32 -13.64 -11.50
C TYR A 275 6.33 -14.66 -10.90
N LEU A 276 5.05 -14.32 -10.78
CA LEU A 276 4.03 -15.29 -10.37
C LEU A 276 3.94 -16.46 -11.35
N GLU A 277 3.92 -16.21 -12.66
CA GLU A 277 3.92 -17.26 -13.67
C GLU A 277 5.21 -18.11 -13.61
N LYS A 278 6.38 -17.46 -13.51
CA LYS A 278 7.69 -18.13 -13.40
C LYS A 278 7.77 -19.11 -12.23
N TYR A 279 7.10 -18.81 -11.11
CA TYR A 279 7.13 -19.66 -9.91
C TYR A 279 5.86 -20.53 -9.74
N GLY A 280 5.01 -20.62 -10.77
CA GLY A 280 3.87 -21.56 -10.80
C GLY A 280 2.57 -21.04 -10.19
N TYR A 281 2.46 -19.71 -9.99
CA TYR A 281 1.26 -19.05 -9.45
C TYR A 281 0.50 -18.24 -10.51
N GLY A 282 0.53 -18.67 -11.77
CA GLY A 282 -0.13 -17.97 -12.88
C GLY A 282 -1.67 -17.91 -12.79
N ASP A 283 -2.27 -18.59 -11.82
CA ASP A 283 -3.71 -18.55 -11.53
C ASP A 283 -4.11 -17.45 -10.50
N VAL A 284 -3.14 -16.65 -10.03
CA VAL A 284 -3.40 -15.50 -9.15
C VAL A 284 -3.82 -14.30 -10.00
N GLU A 285 -4.98 -13.71 -9.71
CA GLU A 285 -5.40 -12.45 -10.34
C GLU A 285 -4.62 -11.28 -9.74
N VAL A 286 -3.94 -10.52 -10.60
CA VAL A 286 -3.16 -9.34 -10.21
C VAL A 286 -3.88 -8.07 -10.63
N THR A 287 -4.09 -7.16 -9.70
CA THR A 287 -4.59 -5.80 -9.97
C THR A 287 -3.63 -4.77 -9.39
N THR A 288 -3.81 -3.50 -9.73
CA THR A 288 -2.88 -2.44 -9.32
C THR A 288 -3.56 -1.32 -8.53
N VAL A 289 -2.83 -0.73 -7.60
CA VAL A 289 -3.25 0.47 -6.88
C VAL A 289 -2.19 1.56 -6.93
N LEU A 290 -2.60 2.77 -7.30
CA LEU A 290 -1.80 3.97 -7.14
C LEU A 290 -2.23 4.68 -5.86
N HIS A 291 -1.29 4.99 -4.97
CA HIS A 291 -1.54 5.87 -3.84
C HIS A 291 -1.17 7.29 -4.25
N GLU A 292 -2.12 8.22 -4.16
CA GLU A 292 -1.84 9.65 -4.35
C GLU A 292 -0.73 10.12 -3.40
N TRP A 293 -0.08 11.23 -3.73
CA TRP A 293 1.09 11.76 -3.03
C TRP A 293 1.00 11.63 -1.50
N MET A 294 2.03 11.04 -0.90
CA MET A 294 2.06 10.73 0.53
C MET A 294 3.05 11.59 1.33
N GLY A 295 3.79 12.47 0.66
CA GLY A 295 4.67 13.44 1.31
C GLY A 295 3.91 14.68 1.80
N GLY A 296 4.62 15.78 2.04
CA GLY A 296 4.04 17.03 2.52
C GLY A 296 2.97 17.61 1.58
N PHE A 297 1.85 18.02 2.15
CA PHE A 297 0.74 18.69 1.46
C PHE A 297 0.76 20.19 1.75
N PRO A 298 0.24 21.04 0.84
CA PRO A 298 -0.02 22.44 1.15
C PRO A 298 -1.18 22.57 2.15
N GLU A 299 -1.14 23.62 3.00
CA GLU A 299 -2.23 23.91 3.94
C GLU A 299 -3.45 24.54 3.25
N ASP A 300 -3.25 25.21 2.11
CA ASP A 300 -4.33 25.80 1.31
C ASP A 300 -5.11 24.68 0.60
N GLU A 301 -6.42 24.64 0.80
CA GLU A 301 -7.27 23.57 0.26
C GLU A 301 -7.28 23.55 -1.28
N ALA A 302 -7.24 24.71 -1.95
CA ALA A 302 -7.23 24.74 -3.41
C ALA A 302 -5.93 24.16 -3.97
N GLN A 303 -4.80 24.44 -3.31
CA GLN A 303 -3.51 23.83 -3.65
C GLN A 303 -3.50 22.32 -3.32
N ALA A 304 -4.09 21.91 -2.20
CA ALA A 304 -4.23 20.50 -1.85
C ALA A 304 -5.05 19.73 -2.89
N PHE A 305 -6.17 20.29 -3.38
CA PHE A 305 -6.94 19.71 -4.49
C PHE A 305 -6.15 19.62 -5.80
N ALA A 306 -5.22 20.55 -6.06
CA ALA A 306 -4.35 20.46 -7.23
C ALA A 306 -3.39 19.26 -7.13
N VAL A 307 -2.82 18.98 -5.94
CA VAL A 307 -1.99 17.80 -5.69
C VAL A 307 -2.80 16.50 -5.83
N ILE A 308 -4.02 16.44 -5.28
CA ILE A 308 -4.96 15.31 -5.42
C ILE A 308 -5.29 15.10 -6.91
N SER A 309 -5.60 16.18 -7.66
CA SER A 309 -5.93 16.10 -9.09
C SER A 309 -4.76 15.57 -9.94
N LEU A 310 -3.51 15.91 -9.58
CA LEU A 310 -2.34 15.35 -10.24
C LEU A 310 -2.27 13.83 -10.02
N GLY A 311 -2.50 13.36 -8.79
CA GLY A 311 -2.55 11.92 -8.47
C GLY A 311 -3.65 11.19 -9.21
N ALA A 312 -4.84 11.79 -9.27
CA ALA A 312 -5.97 11.28 -10.05
C ALA A 312 -5.64 11.14 -11.54
N ALA A 313 -4.93 12.13 -12.12
CA ALA A 313 -4.48 12.07 -13.50
C ALA A 313 -3.48 10.93 -13.74
N CYS A 314 -2.48 10.78 -12.86
CA CYS A 314 -1.54 9.66 -12.92
C CYS A 314 -2.26 8.31 -12.88
N ALA A 315 -3.23 8.13 -11.97
CA ALA A 315 -4.00 6.90 -11.83
C ALA A 315 -4.83 6.59 -13.09
N ALA A 316 -5.53 7.58 -13.64
CA ALA A 316 -6.36 7.42 -14.84
C ALA A 316 -5.52 7.10 -16.08
N LEU A 317 -4.42 7.81 -16.28
CA LEU A 317 -3.55 7.67 -17.47
C LEU A 317 -2.73 6.37 -17.43
N SER A 318 -2.33 5.91 -16.25
CA SER A 318 -1.66 4.63 -16.06
C SER A 318 -2.60 3.42 -16.16
N LYS A 319 -3.93 3.65 -16.11
CA LYS A 319 -4.97 2.60 -16.00
C LYS A 319 -4.83 1.77 -14.72
N ALA A 320 -4.33 2.37 -13.63
CA ALA A 320 -4.36 1.72 -12.32
C ALA A 320 -5.77 1.22 -12.01
N THR A 321 -5.89 -0.01 -11.48
CA THR A 321 -7.22 -0.59 -11.19
C THR A 321 -7.97 0.23 -10.13
N LYS A 322 -7.24 0.73 -9.13
CA LYS A 322 -7.80 1.67 -8.16
C LYS A 322 -6.79 2.75 -7.74
N VAL A 323 -7.30 3.80 -7.11
CA VAL A 323 -6.48 4.86 -6.52
C VAL A 323 -6.87 5.07 -5.06
N ILE A 324 -5.87 5.18 -4.19
CA ILE A 324 -6.07 5.62 -2.80
C ILE A 324 -6.04 7.13 -2.78
N VAL A 325 -7.21 7.68 -2.49
CA VAL A 325 -7.48 9.11 -2.57
C VAL A 325 -7.10 9.80 -1.27
N LYS A 326 -6.43 10.93 -1.40
CA LYS A 326 -6.11 11.84 -0.32
C LYS A 326 -7.23 12.85 -0.06
N SER A 327 -7.17 13.48 1.09
CA SER A 327 -8.09 14.52 1.50
C SER A 327 -7.42 15.90 1.42
N PRO A 328 -8.16 17.01 1.18
CA PRO A 328 -7.58 18.35 1.26
C PRO A 328 -7.09 18.71 2.67
N HIS A 329 -7.43 17.93 3.70
CA HIS A 329 -7.03 18.13 5.09
C HIS A 329 -5.72 17.39 5.49
N GLU A 330 -4.96 16.82 4.54
CA GLU A 330 -3.72 16.05 4.86
C GLU A 330 -2.69 16.87 5.67
N ALA A 331 -2.61 18.19 5.45
CA ALA A 331 -1.69 19.05 6.18
C ALA A 331 -2.23 19.55 7.54
N VAL A 332 -3.56 19.50 7.76
CA VAL A 332 -4.18 20.18 8.92
C VAL A 332 -4.72 19.22 9.99
N GLY A 333 -4.64 17.91 9.79
CA GLY A 333 -4.99 16.93 10.81
C GLY A 333 -5.85 15.77 10.33
N ILE A 334 -6.72 15.23 11.22
CA ILE A 334 -7.62 14.13 10.87
C ILE A 334 -8.71 14.67 9.96
N PRO A 335 -8.86 14.11 8.73
CA PRO A 335 -9.85 14.58 7.78
C PRO A 335 -11.28 14.36 8.28
N THR A 336 -12.16 15.33 8.02
CA THR A 336 -13.60 15.16 8.22
C THR A 336 -14.18 14.22 7.16
N MET A 337 -15.43 13.74 7.36
CA MET A 337 -16.13 12.94 6.36
C MET A 337 -16.39 13.71 5.07
N GLU A 338 -16.64 15.03 5.19
CA GLU A 338 -16.83 15.94 4.07
C GLU A 338 -15.56 16.07 3.23
N ALA A 339 -14.43 16.37 3.85
CA ALA A 339 -13.14 16.51 3.18
C ALA A 339 -12.71 15.21 2.46
N ASN A 340 -12.94 14.05 3.08
CA ASN A 340 -12.71 12.76 2.43
C ASN A 340 -13.63 12.58 1.21
N ALA A 341 -14.91 12.92 1.33
CA ALA A 341 -15.88 12.82 0.23
C ALA A 341 -15.55 13.79 -0.91
N GLU A 342 -15.06 14.98 -0.61
CA GLU A 342 -14.66 16.00 -1.58
C GLU A 342 -13.42 15.57 -2.37
N GLY A 343 -12.39 15.05 -1.70
CA GLY A 343 -11.23 14.46 -2.36
C GLY A 343 -11.63 13.38 -3.35
N CYS A 344 -12.54 12.47 -2.93
CA CYS A 344 -13.02 11.39 -3.80
C CYS A 344 -13.83 11.92 -5.01
N ARG A 345 -14.68 12.93 -4.83
CA ARG A 345 -15.42 13.53 -5.96
C ARG A 345 -14.50 14.24 -6.94
N ALA A 346 -13.49 14.97 -6.45
CA ALA A 346 -12.50 15.63 -7.28
C ALA A 346 -11.70 14.61 -8.10
N THR A 347 -11.16 13.58 -7.44
CA THR A 347 -10.45 12.47 -8.08
C THR A 347 -11.30 11.77 -9.13
N LYS A 348 -12.55 11.43 -8.79
CA LYS A 348 -13.48 10.78 -9.73
C LYS A 348 -13.81 11.64 -10.95
N GLN A 349 -13.91 12.94 -10.78
CA GLN A 349 -14.11 13.86 -11.90
C GLN A 349 -12.92 13.83 -12.88
N VAL A 350 -11.69 13.87 -12.36
CA VAL A 350 -10.48 13.79 -13.19
C VAL A 350 -10.38 12.44 -13.91
N ILE A 351 -10.66 11.33 -13.20
CA ILE A 351 -10.68 9.99 -13.80
C ILE A 351 -11.68 9.93 -14.96
N ASN A 352 -12.91 10.43 -14.76
CA ASN A 352 -13.94 10.42 -15.81
C ASN A 352 -13.55 11.24 -17.05
N MET A 353 -12.79 12.33 -16.89
CA MET A 353 -12.31 13.14 -18.02
C MET A 353 -11.18 12.45 -18.79
N LEU A 354 -10.38 11.59 -18.11
CA LEU A 354 -9.14 11.07 -18.68
C LEU A 354 -9.21 9.57 -19.01
N TYR A 355 -10.22 8.84 -18.58
CA TYR A 355 -10.20 7.38 -18.66
C TYR A 355 -10.14 6.84 -20.10
N GLU A 356 -10.72 7.56 -21.08
CA GLU A 356 -10.69 7.20 -22.50
C GLU A 356 -9.40 7.65 -23.22
N GLN A 357 -8.59 8.47 -22.53
CA GLN A 357 -7.34 8.94 -23.12
C GLN A 357 -6.22 7.91 -22.96
N ASN A 358 -5.37 7.83 -23.98
CA ASN A 358 -4.13 7.08 -23.92
C ASN A 358 -2.98 8.07 -23.68
N TYR A 359 -2.16 7.76 -22.66
CA TYR A 359 -0.96 8.54 -22.41
C TYR A 359 0.17 8.11 -23.34
N THR A 360 0.79 9.07 -23.99
CA THR A 360 1.97 8.86 -24.86
C THR A 360 3.00 9.92 -24.53
N ALA A 361 4.24 9.48 -24.27
CA ALA A 361 5.40 10.34 -24.11
C ALA A 361 6.60 9.67 -24.80
N SER A 362 7.50 10.46 -25.38
CA SER A 362 8.64 9.93 -26.13
C SER A 362 9.60 9.08 -25.30
N ASN A 363 9.63 9.30 -23.98
CA ASN A 363 10.49 8.58 -23.04
C ASN A 363 9.72 7.60 -22.14
N LEU A 364 8.44 7.33 -22.42
CA LEU A 364 7.63 6.42 -21.57
C LEU A 364 8.20 5.00 -21.58
N GLU A 365 8.56 4.51 -22.78
CA GLU A 365 9.09 3.15 -22.92
C GLU A 365 10.49 3.01 -22.29
N GLU A 366 11.37 4.02 -22.47
CA GLU A 366 12.69 4.04 -21.81
C GLU A 366 12.53 3.95 -20.28
N GLU A 367 11.61 4.73 -19.72
CA GLU A 367 11.35 4.74 -18.29
C GLU A 367 10.81 3.39 -17.80
N ARG A 368 9.86 2.81 -18.54
CA ARG A 368 9.28 1.51 -18.21
C ARG A 368 10.31 0.37 -18.24
N GLU A 369 11.12 0.30 -19.29
CA GLU A 369 12.16 -0.71 -19.43
C GLU A 369 13.26 -0.56 -18.38
N MET A 370 13.61 0.68 -18.00
CA MET A 370 14.59 0.90 -16.93
C MET A 370 14.06 0.38 -15.59
N ILE A 371 12.82 0.72 -15.22
CA ILE A 371 12.19 0.23 -13.98
C ILE A 371 12.13 -1.31 -13.96
N LEU A 372 11.80 -1.95 -15.07
CA LEU A 372 11.79 -3.40 -15.20
C LEU A 372 13.16 -4.03 -15.00
N ARG A 373 14.21 -3.48 -15.64
CA ARG A 373 15.59 -3.98 -15.50
C ARG A 373 16.08 -3.87 -14.05
N GLU A 374 15.90 -2.71 -13.45
CA GLU A 374 16.25 -2.46 -12.04
C GLU A 374 15.55 -3.43 -11.10
N THR A 375 14.23 -3.59 -11.26
CA THR A 375 13.42 -4.49 -10.44
C THR A 375 13.89 -5.93 -10.55
N ARG A 376 14.13 -6.41 -11.78
CA ARG A 376 14.60 -7.78 -12.01
C ARG A 376 15.95 -8.04 -11.37
N GLN A 377 16.89 -7.10 -11.43
CA GLN A 377 18.21 -7.27 -10.79
C GLN A 377 18.11 -7.35 -9.27
N ILE A 378 17.23 -6.56 -8.63
CA ILE A 378 16.95 -6.66 -7.20
C ILE A 378 16.34 -8.03 -6.87
N LEU A 379 15.35 -8.49 -7.62
CA LEU A 379 14.66 -9.76 -7.39
C LEU A 379 15.59 -10.97 -7.60
N GLU A 380 16.38 -10.97 -8.66
CA GLU A 380 17.35 -12.03 -8.94
C GLU A 380 18.39 -12.16 -7.83
N LYS A 381 18.94 -11.03 -7.38
CA LYS A 381 19.90 -11.03 -6.28
C LYS A 381 19.26 -11.44 -4.95
N THR A 382 18.02 -11.05 -4.72
CA THR A 382 17.27 -11.49 -3.52
C THR A 382 17.07 -13.00 -3.52
N TYR A 383 16.66 -13.59 -4.64
CA TYR A 383 16.48 -15.03 -4.76
C TYR A 383 17.80 -15.82 -4.61
N GLU A 384 18.89 -15.29 -5.17
CA GLU A 384 20.25 -15.84 -5.00
C GLU A 384 20.67 -15.84 -3.52
N LEU A 385 20.49 -14.72 -2.80
CA LEU A 385 20.81 -14.62 -1.36
C LEU A 385 19.97 -15.57 -0.52
N GLY A 386 18.76 -15.90 -0.96
CA GLY A 386 17.88 -16.88 -0.33
C GLY A 386 18.19 -18.33 -0.67
N GLU A 387 19.20 -18.60 -1.52
CA GLU A 387 19.49 -19.96 -1.99
C GLU A 387 18.25 -20.64 -2.62
N GLY A 388 17.39 -19.85 -3.25
CA GLY A 388 16.14 -20.30 -3.87
C GLY A 388 14.90 -20.17 -2.99
N ASP A 389 15.00 -19.61 -1.79
CA ASP A 389 13.86 -19.34 -0.89
C ASP A 389 13.59 -17.83 -0.80
N TRP A 390 12.37 -17.41 -1.12
CA TRP A 390 11.99 -15.99 -1.16
C TRP A 390 11.90 -15.34 0.23
N ALA A 391 11.48 -16.07 1.26
CA ALA A 391 11.38 -15.54 2.62
C ALA A 391 12.76 -15.30 3.23
N VAL A 392 13.65 -16.31 3.11
CA VAL A 392 15.05 -16.20 3.50
C VAL A 392 15.76 -15.12 2.70
N GLY A 393 15.55 -15.13 1.39
CA GLY A 393 16.14 -14.15 0.45
C GLY A 393 15.76 -12.72 0.81
N CYS A 394 14.49 -12.45 1.12
CA CYS A 394 14.02 -11.14 1.53
C CYS A 394 14.74 -10.63 2.79
N CYS A 395 14.82 -11.45 3.83
CA CYS A 395 15.54 -11.09 5.06
C CYS A 395 17.01 -10.75 4.79
N ARG A 396 17.71 -11.62 4.07
CA ARG A 396 19.13 -11.44 3.73
C ARG A 396 19.34 -10.24 2.78
N ALA A 397 18.44 -9.99 1.85
CA ALA A 397 18.53 -8.88 0.92
C ALA A 397 18.37 -7.52 1.61
N VAL A 398 17.48 -7.41 2.60
CA VAL A 398 17.35 -6.21 3.42
C VAL A 398 18.60 -5.97 4.26
N GLU A 399 19.09 -6.98 4.95
CA GLU A 399 20.34 -6.90 5.75
C GLU A 399 21.56 -6.53 4.89
N ALA A 400 21.63 -7.05 3.65
CA ALA A 400 22.72 -6.78 2.71
C ALA A 400 22.58 -5.42 1.99
N GLY A 401 21.45 -4.73 2.11
CA GLY A 401 21.15 -3.48 1.39
C GLY A 401 20.84 -3.68 -0.11
N VAL A 402 20.54 -4.91 -0.53
CA VAL A 402 20.01 -5.24 -1.87
C VAL A 402 18.57 -4.78 -2.02
N ILE A 403 17.82 -4.81 -0.91
CA ILE A 403 16.56 -4.09 -0.73
C ILE A 403 16.84 -3.03 0.33
N ASP A 404 16.91 -1.78 -0.07
CA ASP A 404 17.19 -0.65 0.83
C ASP A 404 16.20 0.48 0.56
N VAL A 405 15.23 0.62 1.47
CA VAL A 405 14.14 1.60 1.32
C VAL A 405 14.59 2.95 1.89
N PRO A 406 14.60 4.01 1.08
CA PRO A 406 14.98 5.35 1.55
C PRO A 406 14.14 5.78 2.75
N PHE A 407 14.81 6.32 3.78
CA PHE A 407 14.18 6.87 4.99
C PHE A 407 13.41 5.86 5.86
N ALA A 408 13.56 4.56 5.61
CA ALA A 408 12.90 3.53 6.41
C ALA A 408 13.48 3.46 7.83
N PRO A 409 12.63 3.41 8.88
CA PRO A 409 13.08 3.34 10.27
C PRO A 409 13.46 1.92 10.72
N CYS A 410 13.23 0.90 9.91
CA CYS A 410 13.55 -0.49 10.23
C CYS A 410 15.04 -0.65 10.50
N ALA A 411 15.39 -1.27 11.65
CA ALA A 411 16.78 -1.43 12.06
C ALA A 411 17.60 -2.35 11.13
N ALA A 412 16.94 -3.24 10.38
CA ALA A 412 17.59 -4.11 9.40
C ALA A 412 17.84 -3.41 8.06
N ASN A 413 17.16 -2.29 7.77
CA ASN A 413 17.33 -1.55 6.53
C ASN A 413 18.69 -0.83 6.52
N ALA A 414 19.45 -0.99 5.45
CA ALA A 414 20.84 -0.46 5.40
C ALA A 414 20.90 1.08 5.41
N GLY A 415 19.91 1.75 4.81
CA GLY A 415 19.80 3.22 4.79
C GLY A 415 20.90 3.91 3.98
N LEU A 416 21.45 3.25 2.98
CA LEU A 416 22.52 3.72 2.13
C LEU A 416 22.00 4.37 0.84
N VAL A 417 20.82 3.97 0.38
CA VAL A 417 20.23 4.49 -0.86
C VAL A 417 19.73 5.91 -0.66
N LEU A 418 20.23 6.82 -1.48
CA LEU A 418 19.78 8.22 -1.52
C LEU A 418 19.09 8.54 -2.84
N PRO A 419 17.78 8.77 -2.86
CA PRO A 419 17.04 9.18 -4.05
C PRO A 419 17.04 10.70 -4.20
N ALA A 420 17.02 11.18 -5.43
CA ALA A 420 16.72 12.57 -5.77
C ALA A 420 15.99 12.62 -7.12
N ARG A 421 15.38 13.75 -7.46
CA ARG A 421 14.75 13.91 -8.77
C ARG A 421 15.79 14.30 -9.82
N ASP A 422 15.60 13.85 -11.04
CA ASP A 422 16.35 14.38 -12.18
C ASP A 422 15.83 15.76 -12.62
N ASN A 423 16.38 16.29 -13.70
CA ASN A 423 15.99 17.62 -14.18
C ASN A 423 14.52 17.67 -14.66
N ASP A 424 13.95 16.54 -15.03
CA ASP A 424 12.58 16.40 -15.55
C ASP A 424 11.59 15.99 -14.44
N GLY A 425 12.08 15.79 -13.21
CA GLY A 425 11.29 15.50 -12.02
C GLY A 425 11.07 14.02 -11.72
N ALA A 426 11.61 13.10 -12.52
CA ALA A 426 11.56 11.69 -12.22
C ALA A 426 12.54 11.34 -11.08
N VAL A 427 12.14 10.42 -10.20
CA VAL A 427 13.00 9.95 -9.09
C VAL A 427 14.12 9.09 -9.66
N ARG A 428 15.36 9.44 -9.28
CA ARG A 428 16.59 8.73 -9.62
C ARG A 428 17.32 8.33 -8.35
N ILE A 429 18.29 7.46 -8.49
CA ILE A 429 19.12 7.01 -7.39
C ILE A 429 20.44 7.76 -7.48
N MET A 430 20.65 8.67 -6.53
CA MET A 430 21.84 9.50 -6.45
C MET A 430 23.01 8.75 -5.80
N ASP A 431 22.73 7.99 -4.73
CA ASP A 431 23.66 7.03 -4.13
C ASP A 431 22.97 5.66 -4.10
N MET A 432 23.61 4.69 -4.70
CA MET A 432 23.02 3.36 -4.90
C MET A 432 23.23 2.40 -3.74
N GLY A 433 24.04 2.78 -2.75
CA GLY A 433 24.39 1.87 -1.67
C GLY A 433 24.86 0.50 -2.21
N ASN A 434 24.16 -0.55 -1.80
CA ASN A 434 24.46 -1.93 -2.20
C ASN A 434 23.46 -2.51 -3.21
N LEU A 435 22.69 -1.67 -3.91
CA LEU A 435 21.78 -2.13 -4.97
C LEU A 435 22.57 -2.89 -6.05
N PRO A 436 22.07 -4.04 -6.55
CA PRO A 436 22.85 -4.97 -7.38
C PRO A 436 22.86 -4.58 -8.88
N PHE A 437 22.97 -3.29 -9.16
CA PHE A 437 22.83 -2.78 -10.53
C PHE A 437 24.09 -2.92 -11.37
N ASP A 438 23.90 -3.25 -12.64
CA ASP A 438 24.94 -3.22 -13.65
C ASP A 438 25.42 -1.79 -13.98
N ASP A 439 26.50 -1.68 -14.73
CA ASP A 439 27.11 -0.40 -15.04
C ASP A 439 26.24 0.48 -15.97
N ASP A 440 25.38 -0.10 -16.79
CA ASP A 440 24.46 0.65 -17.65
C ASP A 440 23.40 1.38 -16.81
N ILE A 441 22.80 0.69 -15.83
CA ILE A 441 21.84 1.29 -14.90
C ILE A 441 22.50 2.38 -14.06
N LYS A 442 23.71 2.12 -13.53
CA LYS A 442 24.47 3.12 -12.79
C LYS A 442 24.76 4.37 -13.63
N THR A 443 25.17 4.18 -14.87
CA THR A 443 25.44 5.28 -15.81
C THR A 443 24.18 6.07 -16.11
N PHE A 444 23.04 5.40 -16.33
CA PHE A 444 21.77 6.07 -16.57
C PHE A 444 21.40 7.05 -15.46
N HIS A 445 21.41 6.59 -14.20
CA HIS A 445 21.10 7.47 -13.07
C HIS A 445 22.10 8.62 -12.92
N LYS A 446 23.38 8.33 -13.02
CA LYS A 446 24.47 9.32 -12.96
C LYS A 446 24.28 10.42 -14.00
N ASP A 447 24.05 10.06 -15.25
CA ASP A 447 23.88 11.02 -16.35
C ASP A 447 22.65 11.92 -16.13
N LYS A 448 21.54 11.35 -15.62
CA LYS A 448 20.33 12.13 -15.28
C LYS A 448 20.61 13.13 -14.14
N MET A 449 21.34 12.72 -13.11
CA MET A 449 21.70 13.60 -11.99
C MET A 449 22.72 14.69 -12.40
N GLU A 450 23.68 14.34 -13.23
CA GLU A 450 24.65 15.33 -13.76
C GLU A 450 23.98 16.38 -14.66
N LYS A 451 22.98 15.99 -15.46
CA LYS A 451 22.15 16.95 -16.22
C LYS A 451 21.47 17.97 -15.31
N ARG A 452 20.89 17.52 -14.19
CA ARG A 452 20.28 18.40 -13.18
C ARG A 452 21.32 19.31 -12.54
N ALA A 453 22.45 18.76 -12.11
CA ALA A 453 23.53 19.50 -11.48
C ALA A 453 24.06 20.64 -12.40
N LYS A 454 24.26 20.31 -13.69
CA LYS A 454 24.66 21.30 -14.70
C LYS A 454 23.60 22.40 -14.90
N PHE A 455 22.33 22.04 -14.96
CA PHE A 455 21.24 23.01 -15.09
C PHE A 455 21.18 23.95 -13.89
N GLU A 456 21.34 23.42 -12.68
CA GLU A 456 21.30 24.16 -11.42
C GLU A 456 22.63 24.87 -11.09
N LYS A 457 23.67 24.66 -11.87
CA LYS A 457 25.03 25.21 -11.66
C LYS A 457 25.58 24.88 -10.27
N ARG A 458 25.36 23.67 -9.81
CA ARG A 458 25.89 23.10 -8.57
C ARG A 458 26.31 21.66 -8.77
N ASP A 459 27.11 21.12 -7.85
CA ASP A 459 27.46 19.70 -7.85
C ASP A 459 26.27 18.84 -7.41
N VAL A 460 26.28 17.54 -7.78
CA VAL A 460 25.36 16.55 -7.21
C VAL A 460 25.64 16.44 -5.71
N HIS A 461 24.65 16.76 -4.89
CA HIS A 461 24.82 16.87 -3.44
C HIS A 461 23.54 16.54 -2.69
N PHE A 462 23.66 16.08 -1.44
CA PHE A 462 22.56 15.68 -0.53
C PHE A 462 21.45 16.75 -0.41
N ASN A 463 21.77 18.03 -0.53
CA ASN A 463 20.75 19.08 -0.51
C ASN A 463 19.69 18.93 -1.61
N MET A 464 19.99 18.22 -2.73
CA MET A 464 19.00 17.92 -3.75
C MET A 464 17.88 17.02 -3.19
N VAL A 465 18.23 16.08 -2.32
CA VAL A 465 17.26 15.21 -1.64
C VAL A 465 16.34 16.02 -0.75
N VAL A 466 16.92 16.90 0.08
CA VAL A 466 16.16 17.77 1.01
C VAL A 466 15.23 18.72 0.24
N ASP A 467 15.74 19.34 -0.83
CA ASP A 467 14.95 20.23 -1.68
C ASP A 467 13.75 19.50 -2.29
N ASP A 468 13.95 18.26 -2.77
CA ASP A 468 12.92 17.45 -3.43
C ASP A 468 11.83 16.94 -2.46
N ILE A 469 12.18 16.63 -1.21
CA ILE A 469 11.20 16.16 -0.19
C ILE A 469 10.08 17.18 -0.01
N TYR A 470 10.41 18.48 -0.03
CA TYR A 470 9.44 19.56 0.21
C TYR A 470 8.85 20.16 -1.07
N ALA A 471 9.32 19.75 -2.26
CA ALA A 471 9.00 20.42 -3.52
C ALA A 471 7.50 20.42 -3.83
N ILE A 472 6.82 19.25 -3.79
CA ILE A 472 5.40 19.13 -4.17
C ILE A 472 4.50 19.97 -3.25
N GLY A 473 4.73 19.94 -1.94
CA GLY A 473 3.97 20.77 -0.99
C GLY A 473 4.13 22.29 -1.24
N ARG A 474 5.17 22.69 -1.98
CA ARG A 474 5.45 24.07 -2.39
C ARG A 474 5.08 24.39 -3.83
N GLY A 475 4.39 23.46 -4.50
CA GLY A 475 3.93 23.65 -5.88
C GLY A 475 4.96 23.36 -6.97
N HIS A 476 6.01 22.59 -6.67
CA HIS A 476 7.07 22.24 -7.61
C HIS A 476 7.28 20.71 -7.65
N ILE A 477 7.61 20.15 -8.82
CA ILE A 477 8.04 18.76 -8.88
C ILE A 477 9.51 18.62 -8.47
N VAL A 478 10.37 19.49 -8.96
CA VAL A 478 11.81 19.48 -8.64
C VAL A 478 12.11 20.59 -7.64
N GLY A 479 12.75 20.25 -6.53
CA GLY A 479 13.25 21.21 -5.57
C GLY A 479 14.46 21.95 -6.12
N ARG A 480 14.36 23.28 -6.30
CA ARG A 480 15.43 24.12 -6.81
C ARG A 480 15.96 25.05 -5.71
N PRO A 481 17.26 25.37 -5.68
CA PRO A 481 17.82 26.29 -4.68
C PRO A 481 17.15 27.66 -4.65
N GLU A 482 16.66 28.13 -5.80
CA GLU A 482 16.00 29.42 -5.95
C GLU A 482 14.65 29.50 -5.23
N TYR A 483 13.98 28.35 -5.04
CA TYR A 483 12.69 28.29 -4.35
C TYR A 483 12.86 28.31 -2.82
N SER A 484 13.94 27.73 -2.30
CA SER A 484 14.24 27.74 -0.85
C SER A 484 14.60 29.12 -0.30
N GLN A 485 14.95 30.08 -1.16
CA GLN A 485 15.29 31.46 -0.75
C GLN A 485 14.07 32.39 -0.68
N LYS A 486 12.98 32.09 -1.38
CA LYS A 486 11.76 32.92 -1.38
C LYS A 486 10.91 32.74 -0.12
N ASP A 487 10.99 31.56 0.51
CA ASP A 487 10.21 31.24 1.73
C ASP A 487 10.81 31.84 3.01
N LYS A 488 11.94 32.57 2.91
CA LYS A 488 12.61 33.26 4.04
C LYS A 488 12.26 34.74 4.13
N LYS A 489 11.36 35.25 3.34
CA LYS A 489 10.80 36.60 3.40
C LYS A 489 9.32 36.56 3.75
#